data_e959d1a4291a196660fef6dfbc49bd03
#
_entry.id   e959d1a4291a196660fef6dfbc49bd03
#
_cell.length_a   1.000
_cell.length_b   1.000
_cell.length_c   1.000
_cell.angle_alpha   90.00
_cell.angle_beta   90.00
_cell.angle_gamma   90.00
#
_symmetry.space_group_name_H-M   'P 1'
#
loop_
_entity.id
_entity.type
_entity.pdbx_description
1 polymer ?
#
loop_
_entity_poly.entity_id
_entity_poly.type
_entity_poly.pdbx_seq_one_letter_code
_entity_poly.pdbx_strand_id
1 'polypeptide(L)'
;VDRRQRQMCIRDRLTAGFGRSFTVSEMMEKLYNNPVLRVLSKPVMDLDKITASASPSPNRWSDKLPSREMTKAEIQEFIDSFAKSSKLLKDAGVDGVEVHAVHEGYLLDQFTLHYVNKRTDEYGGSLENRYRFAAEIVKAIKAACGPDFPVSLRYSVVSKTKGFRQGALPGEEYVEAGRDMAESEIAAKFLQDAGYD
;
A
#
# COMPACT_ATOMS: atom_id res chain seq x y z
N VAL A 1 2.15 -8.35 32.54
CA VAL A 1 2.93 -7.13 32.71
C VAL A 1 1.96 -5.99 32.98
N ASP A 2 2.10 -5.35 34.13
CA ASP A 2 1.24 -4.23 34.51
C ASP A 2 1.39 -3.10 33.50
N ARG A 3 0.30 -2.64 32.87
CA ARG A 3 0.27 -1.52 31.93
C ARG A 3 0.86 -0.24 32.54
N ARG A 4 0.78 -0.08 33.86
CA ARG A 4 1.35 1.09 34.57
C ARG A 4 2.87 1.17 34.51
N GLN A 5 3.56 0.06 34.21
CA GLN A 5 5.02 0.01 34.06
C GLN A 5 5.48 0.22 32.60
N ARG A 6 4.58 0.30 31.62
CA ARG A 6 4.93 0.57 30.23
C ARG A 6 5.09 2.08 30.04
N GLN A 7 6.31 2.51 29.86
CA GLN A 7 6.62 3.89 29.50
C GLN A 7 6.43 4.18 28.00
N MET A 8 6.13 3.17 27.18
CA MET A 8 5.94 3.30 25.73
C MET A 8 4.69 2.56 25.27
N CYS A 9 3.97 3.20 24.35
CA CYS A 9 2.86 2.61 23.61
C CYS A 9 3.40 1.48 22.69
N ILE A 10 2.79 0.28 22.76
CA ILE A 10 3.07 -0.79 21.82
C ILE A 10 2.26 -0.54 20.56
N ARG A 11 2.97 -0.25 19.47
CA ARG A 11 2.38 -0.03 18.14
C ARG A 11 2.95 -1.05 17.16
N ASP A 12 2.07 -1.77 16.49
CA ASP A 12 2.46 -2.73 15.46
C ASP A 12 2.23 -2.15 14.07
N ARG A 13 2.94 -2.67 13.07
CA ARG A 13 2.89 -2.17 11.70
C ARG A 13 2.22 -3.17 10.79
N LEU A 14 1.22 -2.70 10.05
CA LEU A 14 0.48 -3.47 9.05
C LEU A 14 0.83 -2.98 7.63
N THR A 15 0.92 -3.90 6.70
CA THR A 15 1.19 -3.59 5.29
C THR A 15 0.28 -4.39 4.37
N ALA A 16 -0.12 -3.78 3.24
CA ALA A 16 -0.82 -4.45 2.14
C ALA A 16 0.12 -5.23 1.20
N GLY A 17 1.43 -5.33 1.55
CA GLY A 17 2.41 -6.01 0.72
C GLY A 17 3.02 -5.10 -0.36
N PHE A 18 3.67 -5.71 -1.35
CA PHE A 18 4.58 -5.02 -2.26
C PHE A 18 3.98 -4.71 -3.64
N GLY A 19 2.86 -5.34 -4.04
CA GLY A 19 2.29 -5.14 -5.36
C GLY A 19 3.33 -5.28 -6.49
N ARG A 20 3.40 -4.29 -7.41
CA ARG A 20 4.38 -4.29 -8.51
C ARG A 20 5.85 -4.34 -8.06
N SER A 21 6.15 -4.07 -6.81
CA SER A 21 7.52 -4.10 -6.27
C SER A 21 7.87 -5.43 -5.61
N PHE A 22 7.00 -6.44 -5.69
CA PHE A 22 7.30 -7.78 -5.21
C PHE A 22 8.53 -8.33 -5.95
N THR A 23 9.51 -8.83 -5.17
CA THR A 23 10.76 -9.37 -5.73
C THR A 23 10.51 -10.70 -6.41
N VAL A 24 10.87 -10.78 -7.68
CA VAL A 24 10.64 -11.95 -8.54
C VAL A 24 11.97 -12.68 -8.77
N SER A 25 11.98 -13.99 -8.51
CA SER A 25 13.10 -14.87 -8.85
C SER A 25 12.97 -15.42 -10.28
N GLU A 26 14.06 -15.91 -10.85
CA GLU A 26 14.05 -16.59 -12.17
C GLU A 26 13.05 -17.78 -12.23
N MET A 27 12.90 -18.50 -11.11
CA MET A 27 11.95 -19.58 -11.02
C MET A 27 10.51 -19.06 -11.13
N MET A 28 10.19 -17.97 -10.46
CA MET A 28 8.87 -17.32 -10.55
C MET A 28 8.58 -16.82 -11.96
N GLU A 29 9.57 -16.24 -12.65
CA GLU A 29 9.45 -15.86 -14.06
C GLU A 29 9.13 -17.07 -14.95
N LYS A 30 9.82 -18.20 -14.76
CA LYS A 30 9.57 -19.44 -15.50
C LYS A 30 8.17 -19.99 -15.24
N LEU A 31 7.72 -19.99 -13.97
CA LEU A 31 6.37 -20.39 -13.59
C LEU A 31 5.31 -19.51 -14.25
N TYR A 32 5.50 -18.19 -14.21
CA TYR A 32 4.56 -17.22 -14.75
C TYR A 32 4.43 -17.31 -16.28
N ASN A 33 5.56 -17.44 -16.99
CA ASN A 33 5.60 -17.45 -18.45
C ASN A 33 5.24 -18.79 -19.09
N ASN A 34 5.13 -19.86 -18.29
CA ASN A 34 4.62 -21.15 -18.76
C ASN A 34 3.13 -21.26 -18.41
N PRO A 35 2.21 -21.31 -19.40
CA PRO A 35 0.77 -21.29 -19.14
C PRO A 35 0.28 -22.45 -18.28
N VAL A 36 0.88 -23.64 -18.40
CA VAL A 36 0.52 -24.81 -17.59
C VAL A 36 0.99 -24.64 -16.15
N LEU A 37 2.27 -24.28 -15.95
CA LEU A 37 2.84 -24.10 -14.62
C LEU A 37 2.19 -22.92 -13.88
N ARG A 38 1.84 -21.85 -14.59
CA ARG A 38 1.12 -20.70 -14.03
C ARG A 38 -0.22 -21.11 -13.42
N VAL A 39 -0.98 -21.99 -14.10
CA VAL A 39 -2.26 -22.50 -13.57
C VAL A 39 -2.03 -23.45 -12.39
N LEU A 40 -1.08 -24.37 -12.51
CA LEU A 40 -0.80 -25.36 -11.46
C LEU A 40 -0.22 -24.75 -10.19
N SER A 41 0.54 -23.65 -10.29
CA SER A 41 1.14 -22.97 -9.13
C SER A 41 0.16 -22.08 -8.36
N LYS A 42 -0.95 -21.65 -8.95
CA LYS A 42 -1.91 -20.72 -8.33
C LYS A 42 -2.36 -21.10 -6.92
N PRO A 43 -2.68 -22.36 -6.58
CA PRO A 43 -3.10 -22.72 -5.24
C PRO A 43 -2.04 -22.51 -4.16
N VAL A 44 -0.75 -22.50 -4.55
CA VAL A 44 0.38 -22.30 -3.65
C VAL A 44 0.92 -20.87 -3.74
N MET A 45 1.00 -20.34 -4.96
CA MET A 45 1.54 -19.01 -5.24
C MET A 45 0.84 -18.41 -6.47
N ASP A 46 -0.13 -17.55 -6.25
CA ASP A 46 -0.76 -16.77 -7.32
C ASP A 46 0.04 -15.48 -7.57
N LEU A 47 0.99 -15.56 -8.51
CA LEU A 47 1.83 -14.42 -8.88
C LEU A 47 1.03 -13.24 -9.44
N ASP A 48 -0.09 -13.51 -10.13
CA ASP A 48 -1.00 -12.44 -10.61
C ASP A 48 -1.61 -11.64 -9.46
N LYS A 49 -1.96 -12.31 -8.34
CA LYS A 49 -2.52 -11.65 -7.15
C LYS A 49 -1.42 -10.93 -6.35
N ILE A 50 -0.28 -11.58 -6.13
CA ILE A 50 0.81 -11.05 -5.30
C ILE A 50 1.45 -9.80 -5.91
N THR A 51 1.55 -9.74 -7.25
CA THR A 51 2.13 -8.58 -7.95
C THR A 51 1.10 -7.56 -8.41
N ALA A 52 -0.19 -7.76 -8.14
CA ALA A 52 -1.22 -6.80 -8.51
C ALA A 52 -0.96 -5.41 -7.91
N SER A 53 -1.27 -4.37 -8.68
CA SER A 53 -1.01 -2.98 -8.34
C SER A 53 -2.23 -2.11 -8.62
N ALA A 54 -2.13 -0.80 -8.42
CA ALA A 54 -3.21 0.12 -8.73
C ALA A 54 -3.63 0.05 -10.21
N SER A 55 -2.66 -0.09 -11.13
CA SER A 55 -2.91 -0.24 -12.56
C SER A 55 -1.88 -1.17 -13.20
N PRO A 56 -2.11 -1.67 -14.43
CA PRO A 56 -1.11 -2.43 -15.16
C PRO A 56 0.18 -1.63 -15.29
N SER A 57 1.28 -2.21 -14.86
CA SER A 57 2.58 -1.54 -14.82
C SER A 57 3.73 -2.54 -14.85
N PRO A 58 4.94 -2.13 -15.28
CA PRO A 58 6.10 -3.01 -15.19
C PRO A 58 6.40 -3.37 -13.73
N ASN A 59 6.76 -4.63 -13.46
CA ASN A 59 7.29 -4.99 -12.14
C ASN A 59 8.61 -4.23 -11.90
N ARG A 60 8.91 -3.92 -10.65
CA ARG A 60 10.11 -3.15 -10.30
C ARG A 60 11.41 -3.87 -10.67
N TRP A 61 11.42 -5.18 -10.64
CA TRP A 61 12.63 -6.01 -10.74
C TRP A 61 12.71 -6.84 -12.03
N SER A 62 11.57 -7.06 -12.72
CA SER A 62 11.50 -7.89 -13.93
C SER A 62 10.51 -7.35 -14.94
N ASP A 63 10.90 -7.33 -16.21
CA ASP A 63 10.01 -7.01 -17.33
C ASP A 63 9.18 -8.23 -17.78
N LYS A 64 9.55 -9.43 -17.33
CA LYS A 64 8.90 -10.69 -17.72
C LYS A 64 7.66 -11.04 -16.90
N LEU A 65 7.40 -10.30 -15.82
CA LEU A 65 6.25 -10.49 -14.95
C LEU A 65 5.61 -9.12 -14.65
N PRO A 66 4.79 -8.58 -15.57
CA PRO A 66 4.10 -7.31 -15.34
C PRO A 66 3.03 -7.44 -14.26
N SER A 67 2.74 -6.34 -13.60
CA SER A 67 1.63 -6.25 -12.66
C SER A 67 0.32 -6.02 -13.42
N ARG A 68 -0.77 -6.61 -12.91
CA ARG A 68 -2.12 -6.30 -13.35
C ARG A 68 -2.79 -5.28 -12.41
N GLU A 69 -3.89 -4.73 -12.85
CA GLU A 69 -4.77 -3.94 -12.01
C GLU A 69 -5.47 -4.82 -10.96
N MET A 70 -5.54 -4.33 -9.72
CA MET A 70 -6.36 -4.94 -8.69
C MET A 70 -7.85 -4.73 -8.97
N THR A 71 -8.63 -5.76 -8.72
CA THR A 71 -10.09 -5.64 -8.73
C THR A 71 -10.59 -4.92 -7.47
N LYS A 72 -11.78 -4.32 -7.54
CA LYS A 72 -12.43 -3.71 -6.36
C LYS A 72 -12.69 -4.73 -5.24
N ALA A 73 -12.98 -5.98 -5.58
CA ALA A 73 -13.16 -7.05 -4.62
C ALA A 73 -11.86 -7.34 -3.84
N GLU A 74 -10.71 -7.33 -4.54
CA GLU A 74 -9.40 -7.47 -3.88
C GLU A 74 -9.07 -6.27 -2.99
N ILE A 75 -9.40 -5.05 -3.42
CA ILE A 75 -9.23 -3.86 -2.57
C ILE A 75 -10.07 -4.01 -1.29
N GLN A 76 -11.33 -4.43 -1.40
CA GLN A 76 -12.19 -4.67 -0.24
C GLN A 76 -11.64 -5.78 0.67
N GLU A 77 -11.12 -6.87 0.09
CA GLU A 77 -10.47 -7.95 0.87
C GLU A 77 -9.30 -7.44 1.71
N PHE A 78 -8.51 -6.49 1.18
CA PHE A 78 -7.45 -5.85 1.96
C PHE A 78 -8.00 -4.96 3.07
N ILE A 79 -9.02 -4.13 2.80
CA ILE A 79 -9.65 -3.27 3.81
C ILE A 79 -10.17 -4.12 4.99
N ASP A 80 -10.89 -5.21 4.69
CA ASP A 80 -11.43 -6.13 5.69
C ASP A 80 -10.29 -6.82 6.48
N SER A 81 -9.20 -7.17 5.80
CA SER A 81 -8.03 -7.80 6.42
C SER A 81 -7.30 -6.85 7.37
N PHE A 82 -7.18 -5.57 7.03
CA PHE A 82 -6.63 -4.54 7.94
C PHE A 82 -7.50 -4.38 9.18
N ALA A 83 -8.82 -4.30 9.04
CA ALA A 83 -9.74 -4.21 10.16
C ALA A 83 -9.64 -5.44 11.08
N LYS A 84 -9.66 -6.64 10.50
CA LYS A 84 -9.54 -7.90 11.23
C LYS A 84 -8.20 -8.02 11.97
N SER A 85 -7.09 -7.72 11.29
CA SER A 85 -5.75 -7.79 11.89
C SER A 85 -5.60 -6.78 13.03
N SER A 86 -6.07 -5.55 12.84
CA SER A 86 -6.06 -4.52 13.90
C SER A 86 -6.89 -4.92 15.11
N LYS A 87 -8.04 -5.57 14.89
CA LYS A 87 -8.87 -6.08 16.00
C LYS A 87 -8.16 -7.18 16.79
N LEU A 88 -7.49 -8.11 16.10
CA LEU A 88 -6.69 -9.15 16.75
C LEU A 88 -5.54 -8.54 17.57
N LEU A 89 -4.83 -7.56 17.03
CA LEU A 89 -3.76 -6.85 17.73
C LEU A 89 -4.27 -6.10 18.97
N LYS A 90 -5.39 -5.39 18.84
CA LYS A 90 -6.05 -4.74 19.98
C LYS A 90 -6.42 -5.73 21.07
N ASP A 91 -7.04 -6.87 20.71
CA ASP A 91 -7.46 -7.90 21.65
C ASP A 91 -6.25 -8.56 22.34
N ALA A 92 -5.10 -8.61 21.66
CA ALA A 92 -3.82 -9.05 22.22
C ALA A 92 -3.14 -7.99 23.11
N GLY A 93 -3.72 -6.79 23.25
CA GLY A 93 -3.22 -5.73 24.12
C GLY A 93 -2.24 -4.76 23.46
N VAL A 94 -2.19 -4.70 22.13
CA VAL A 94 -1.45 -3.68 21.39
C VAL A 94 -2.22 -2.36 21.46
N ASP A 95 -1.51 -1.27 21.71
CA ASP A 95 -2.10 0.05 22.01
C ASP A 95 -2.53 0.82 20.74
N GLY A 96 -1.99 0.49 19.58
CA GLY A 96 -2.33 1.11 18.30
C GLY A 96 -1.63 0.44 17.11
N VAL A 97 -1.98 0.82 15.91
CA VAL A 97 -1.37 0.29 14.67
C VAL A 97 -0.82 1.39 13.78
N GLU A 98 0.23 1.06 13.03
CA GLU A 98 0.76 1.89 11.96
C GLU A 98 0.49 1.22 10.62
N VAL A 99 -0.24 1.92 9.73
CA VAL A 99 -0.44 1.48 8.35
C VAL A 99 0.75 1.92 7.51
N HIS A 100 1.37 0.99 6.81
CA HIS A 100 2.56 1.27 6.01
C HIS A 100 2.18 1.61 4.56
N ALA A 101 2.42 2.86 4.16
CA ALA A 101 2.06 3.40 2.84
C ALA A 101 3.17 4.32 2.28
N VAL A 102 4.41 3.84 2.29
CA VAL A 102 5.53 4.64 1.77
C VAL A 102 6.40 3.85 0.79
N HIS A 103 7.30 4.55 0.10
CA HIS A 103 8.32 4.02 -0.80
C HIS A 103 7.71 3.33 -2.01
N GLU A 104 7.06 3.93 -2.92
CA GLU A 104 6.62 3.27 -4.19
C GLU A 104 6.67 1.71 -4.20
N GLY A 105 7.48 1.15 -3.31
CA GLY A 105 7.67 -0.28 -3.08
C GLY A 105 6.52 -0.98 -2.36
N TYR A 106 5.54 -0.24 -1.82
CA TYR A 106 4.38 -0.80 -1.11
C TYR A 106 3.09 -0.47 -1.83
N LEU A 107 2.15 -1.41 -1.76
CA LEU A 107 0.92 -1.37 -2.55
C LEU A 107 0.11 -0.08 -2.33
N LEU A 108 -0.05 0.38 -1.08
CA LEU A 108 -0.82 1.58 -0.79
C LEU A 108 -0.22 2.84 -1.44
N ASP A 109 1.10 2.97 -1.44
CA ASP A 109 1.77 4.10 -2.09
C ASP A 109 1.60 4.05 -3.61
N GLN A 110 1.54 2.86 -4.21
CA GLN A 110 1.28 2.69 -5.65
C GLN A 110 -0.10 3.22 -6.07
N PHE A 111 -1.09 3.21 -5.18
CA PHE A 111 -2.40 3.82 -5.43
C PHE A 111 -2.33 5.34 -5.42
N THR A 112 -1.49 5.94 -4.59
CA THR A 112 -1.41 7.41 -4.45
C THR A 112 -0.60 8.06 -5.56
N LEU A 113 0.39 7.35 -6.14
CA LEU A 113 1.30 7.89 -7.15
C LEU A 113 0.63 7.99 -8.52
N HIS A 114 0.45 9.21 -9.02
CA HIS A 114 -0.22 9.50 -10.28
C HIS A 114 0.39 8.78 -11.49
N TYR A 115 1.71 8.58 -11.54
CA TYR A 115 2.35 7.89 -12.66
C TYR A 115 2.15 6.38 -12.64
N VAL A 116 1.84 5.78 -11.48
CA VAL A 116 1.51 4.35 -11.30
C VAL A 116 0.01 4.12 -11.45
N ASN A 117 -0.80 4.95 -10.78
CA ASN A 117 -2.26 4.80 -10.74
C ASN A 117 -2.91 5.48 -11.96
N LYS A 118 -3.34 4.69 -12.92
CA LYS A 118 -4.07 5.11 -14.14
C LYS A 118 -5.53 4.65 -14.14
N ARG A 119 -6.07 4.31 -12.96
CA ARG A 119 -7.46 3.89 -12.82
C ARG A 119 -8.42 5.02 -13.20
N THR A 120 -9.57 4.64 -13.73
CA THR A 120 -10.66 5.55 -14.10
C THR A 120 -11.90 5.38 -13.22
N ASP A 121 -11.79 4.51 -12.21
CA ASP A 121 -12.84 4.32 -11.19
C ASP A 121 -12.58 5.19 -9.94
N GLU A 122 -13.35 4.95 -8.88
CA GLU A 122 -13.28 5.70 -7.62
C GLU A 122 -11.96 5.60 -6.85
N TYR A 123 -11.02 4.77 -7.30
CA TYR A 123 -9.67 4.63 -6.73
C TYR A 123 -8.59 5.31 -7.57
N GLY A 124 -8.96 6.09 -8.61
CA GLY A 124 -8.03 6.76 -9.50
C GLY A 124 -8.46 8.16 -9.92
N GLY A 125 -7.59 8.86 -10.63
CA GLY A 125 -7.83 10.22 -11.10
C GLY A 125 -7.53 11.29 -10.05
N SER A 126 -8.53 11.83 -9.35
CA SER A 126 -8.34 12.90 -8.36
C SER A 126 -7.48 12.47 -7.17
N LEU A 127 -6.97 13.43 -6.41
CA LEU A 127 -6.19 13.16 -5.20
C LEU A 127 -7.01 12.30 -4.24
N GLU A 128 -8.23 12.70 -3.93
CA GLU A 128 -9.10 12.00 -2.98
C GLU A 128 -9.34 10.55 -3.40
N ASN A 129 -9.53 10.31 -4.69
CA ASN A 129 -9.70 8.95 -5.22
C ASN A 129 -8.42 8.12 -5.09
N ARG A 130 -7.26 8.69 -5.38
CA ARG A 130 -5.97 7.99 -5.23
C ARG A 130 -5.65 7.65 -3.77
N TYR A 131 -6.10 8.45 -2.82
CA TYR A 131 -5.93 8.22 -1.37
C TYR A 131 -7.11 7.49 -0.72
N ARG A 132 -8.19 7.23 -1.46
CA ARG A 132 -9.41 6.57 -0.97
C ARG A 132 -9.11 5.22 -0.30
N PHE A 133 -8.26 4.40 -0.88
CA PHE A 133 -7.93 3.09 -0.33
C PHE A 133 -7.35 3.21 1.10
N ALA A 134 -6.42 4.12 1.33
CA ALA A 134 -5.88 4.38 2.66
C ALA A 134 -6.95 4.96 3.61
N ALA A 135 -7.82 5.84 3.11
CA ALA A 135 -8.93 6.42 3.90
C ALA A 135 -9.98 5.37 4.32
N GLU A 136 -10.30 4.42 3.45
CA GLU A 136 -11.23 3.34 3.76
C GLU A 136 -10.63 2.34 4.76
N ILE A 137 -9.31 2.09 4.70
CA ILE A 137 -8.62 1.25 5.69
C ILE A 137 -8.75 1.84 7.10
N VAL A 138 -8.45 3.12 7.31
CA VAL A 138 -8.55 3.70 8.65
C VAL A 138 -9.99 3.70 9.17
N LYS A 139 -10.97 3.99 8.32
CA LYS A 139 -12.39 3.92 8.69
C LYS A 139 -12.79 2.52 9.13
N ALA A 140 -12.37 1.49 8.39
CA ALA A 140 -12.64 0.09 8.73
C ALA A 140 -11.95 -0.32 10.05
N ILE A 141 -10.71 0.11 10.29
CA ILE A 141 -10.01 -0.14 11.55
C ILE A 141 -10.73 0.54 12.72
N LYS A 142 -11.07 1.83 12.58
CA LYS A 142 -11.80 2.58 13.63
C LYS A 142 -13.18 1.96 13.90
N ALA A 143 -13.87 1.47 12.88
CA ALA A 143 -15.15 0.75 13.05
C ALA A 143 -14.97 -0.57 13.85
N ALA A 144 -13.91 -1.34 13.57
CA ALA A 144 -13.65 -2.61 14.25
C ALA A 144 -13.05 -2.46 15.65
N CYS A 145 -12.21 -1.45 15.85
CA CYS A 145 -11.44 -1.25 17.09
C CYS A 145 -11.99 -0.14 17.99
N GLY A 146 -12.91 0.67 17.52
CA GLY A 146 -13.42 1.86 18.23
C GLY A 146 -12.70 3.15 17.81
N PRO A 147 -13.38 4.31 17.94
CA PRO A 147 -12.88 5.60 17.45
C PRO A 147 -11.58 6.05 18.13
N ASP A 148 -11.35 5.67 19.38
CA ASP A 148 -10.19 6.06 20.19
C ASP A 148 -8.97 5.14 19.98
N PHE A 149 -9.08 4.09 19.15
CA PHE A 149 -7.94 3.22 18.87
C PHE A 149 -6.95 3.93 17.93
N PRO A 150 -5.70 4.20 18.35
CA PRO A 150 -4.74 4.95 17.56
C PRO A 150 -4.36 4.25 16.26
N VAL A 151 -4.45 4.98 15.14
CA VAL A 151 -4.08 4.49 13.80
C VAL A 151 -3.23 5.55 13.12
N SER A 152 -1.93 5.31 13.02
CA SER A 152 -1.04 6.19 12.28
C SER A 152 -0.78 5.68 10.87
N LEU A 153 -0.45 6.60 9.96
CA LEU A 153 -0.02 6.28 8.61
C LEU A 153 1.45 6.67 8.41
N ARG A 154 2.26 5.72 7.98
CA ARG A 154 3.60 6.04 7.50
C ARG A 154 3.55 6.27 6.00
N TYR A 155 3.78 7.50 5.55
CA TYR A 155 3.82 7.83 4.14
C TYR A 155 5.00 8.74 3.78
N SER A 156 5.32 8.84 2.48
CA SER A 156 6.40 9.68 1.98
C SER A 156 5.89 11.07 1.64
N VAL A 157 6.56 12.10 2.10
CA VAL A 157 6.19 13.51 1.81
C VAL A 157 6.59 13.90 0.39
N VAL A 158 7.78 13.49 -0.05
CA VAL A 158 8.27 13.69 -1.42
C VAL A 158 8.79 12.35 -1.94
N SER A 159 8.36 11.95 -3.13
CA SER A 159 8.72 10.63 -3.69
C SER A 159 10.15 10.57 -4.19
N LYS A 160 10.69 11.68 -4.67
CA LYS A 160 12.03 11.80 -5.29
C LYS A 160 12.22 10.84 -6.46
N THR A 161 11.26 10.83 -7.37
CA THR A 161 11.26 9.93 -8.52
C THR A 161 10.98 10.66 -9.84
N LYS A 162 11.62 10.19 -10.91
CA LYS A 162 11.38 10.63 -12.29
C LYS A 162 10.43 9.69 -13.04
N GLY A 163 10.01 8.59 -12.42
CA GLY A 163 9.14 7.57 -12.99
C GLY A 163 9.57 6.16 -12.61
N PHE A 164 9.09 5.18 -13.37
CA PHE A 164 9.40 3.77 -13.11
C PHE A 164 10.90 3.50 -13.10
N ARG A 165 11.41 2.98 -11.97
CA ARG A 165 12.83 2.60 -11.76
C ARG A 165 13.82 3.77 -11.86
N GLN A 166 13.36 5.01 -11.78
CA GLN A 166 14.16 6.21 -11.96
C GLN A 166 14.08 7.11 -10.73
N GLY A 167 14.87 6.82 -9.70
CA GLY A 167 15.02 7.71 -8.55
C GLY A 167 15.80 8.98 -8.90
N ALA A 168 15.48 10.10 -8.26
CA ALA A 168 16.29 11.31 -8.34
C ALA A 168 17.51 11.21 -7.42
N LEU A 169 18.65 11.70 -7.90
CA LEU A 169 19.90 11.73 -7.12
C LEU A 169 19.97 13.00 -6.25
N PRO A 170 20.71 12.98 -5.13
CA PRO A 170 20.94 14.17 -4.34
C PRO A 170 21.59 15.28 -5.18
N GLY A 171 20.98 16.48 -5.19
CA GLY A 171 21.46 17.64 -5.96
C GLY A 171 21.12 17.62 -7.45
N GLU A 172 20.40 16.61 -7.94
CA GLU A 172 19.92 16.57 -9.33
C GLU A 172 18.71 17.49 -9.51
N GLU A 173 18.72 18.28 -10.60
CA GLU A 173 17.52 18.98 -11.05
C GLU A 173 16.62 17.99 -11.84
N TYR A 174 15.38 17.83 -11.40
CA TYR A 174 14.42 16.90 -12.02
C TYR A 174 12.99 17.37 -11.85
N VAL A 175 12.09 16.84 -12.67
CA VAL A 175 10.65 16.99 -12.50
C VAL A 175 10.14 15.83 -11.67
N GLU A 176 9.51 16.11 -10.51
CA GLU A 176 8.91 15.10 -9.65
C GLU A 176 7.73 14.43 -10.38
N ALA A 177 7.85 13.12 -10.64
CA ALA A 177 6.79 12.33 -11.25
C ALA A 177 5.82 11.72 -10.23
N GLY A 178 6.24 11.65 -8.97
CA GLY A 178 5.44 11.12 -7.86
C GLY A 178 4.77 12.22 -7.07
N ARG A 179 4.85 12.11 -5.74
CA ARG A 179 4.28 13.07 -4.81
C ARG A 179 5.27 14.19 -4.50
N ASP A 180 4.82 15.42 -4.59
CA ASP A 180 5.54 16.61 -4.16
C ASP A 180 5.01 17.14 -2.80
N MET A 181 5.59 18.25 -2.31
CA MET A 181 5.18 18.87 -1.04
C MET A 181 3.75 19.38 -1.07
N ALA A 182 3.33 19.99 -2.17
CA ALA A 182 1.99 20.56 -2.28
C ALA A 182 0.91 19.48 -2.24
N GLU A 183 1.11 18.37 -2.97
CA GLU A 183 0.22 17.21 -2.87
C GLU A 183 0.23 16.63 -1.46
N SER A 184 1.38 16.57 -0.81
CA SER A 184 1.52 16.00 0.54
C SER A 184 0.75 16.75 1.60
N GLU A 185 0.74 18.08 1.56
CA GLU A 185 -0.02 18.91 2.50
C GLU A 185 -1.53 18.63 2.40
N ILE A 186 -2.05 18.58 1.16
CA ILE A 186 -3.46 18.27 0.92
C ILE A 186 -3.79 16.84 1.34
N ALA A 187 -2.92 15.88 0.99
CA ALA A 187 -3.10 14.48 1.32
C ALA A 187 -3.06 14.22 2.84
N ALA A 188 -2.16 14.88 3.58
CA ALA A 188 -2.08 14.76 5.04
C ALA A 188 -3.38 15.22 5.70
N LYS A 189 -3.92 16.36 5.27
CA LYS A 189 -5.21 16.86 5.78
C LYS A 189 -6.36 15.89 5.44
N PHE A 190 -6.43 15.41 4.19
CA PHE A 190 -7.45 14.45 3.76
C PHE A 190 -7.40 13.16 4.60
N LEU A 191 -6.21 12.63 4.86
CA LEU A 191 -6.00 11.42 5.63
C LEU A 191 -6.33 11.61 7.12
N GLN A 192 -5.97 12.77 7.70
CA GLN A 192 -6.37 13.14 9.06
C GLN A 192 -7.89 13.21 9.18
N ASP A 193 -8.56 13.88 8.23
CA ASP A 193 -10.03 13.99 8.23
C ASP A 193 -10.72 12.63 8.01
N ALA A 194 -10.03 11.67 7.38
CA ALA A 194 -10.50 10.29 7.24
C ALA A 194 -10.40 9.48 8.54
N GLY A 195 -9.55 9.90 9.52
CA GLY A 195 -9.44 9.30 10.84
C GLY A 195 -8.05 8.82 11.25
N TYR A 196 -6.99 9.12 10.50
CA TYR A 196 -5.61 8.90 10.97
C TYR A 196 -5.24 9.91 12.07
N ASP A 197 -4.49 9.43 13.08
CA ASP A 197 -4.03 10.19 14.24
C ASP A 197 -2.65 10.82 14.04
#